data_1640b5533c45c545c1c3a4c2fa8c9984
#
_entry.id   1640b5533c45c545c1c3a4c2fa8c9984
#
_cell.length_a   1.000
_cell.length_b   1.000
_cell.length_c   1.000
_cell.angle_alpha   90.00
_cell.angle_beta   90.00
_cell.angle_gamma   90.00
#
_symmetry.space_group_name_H-M   'P 1'
#
loop_
_entity.id
_entity.type
_entity.pdbx_description
1 polymer ?
#
loop_
_entity_poly.entity_id
_entity_poly.type
_entity_poly.pdbx_seq_one_letter_code
_entity_poly.pdbx_strand_id
1 'polypeptide(L)'
;RDWSSDVCSSDLKDGDLLEVAPGYARNYLLPTGKAVPVTPSVLRQVEHRRAKEAERQAALKAEAVAFRTALDTIGRLSIRKQTGGDGVLFGTVTNADVAELIEAATKRSLDRRDIEVPEVHRVGNYKVQVKLHPEVVAEVSLEVVGS
;
A
#
# COMPACT_ATOMS: atom_id res chain seq x y z
N ARG A 1 -42.36 8.36 1.59
CA ARG A 1 -40.95 8.56 2.05
C ARG A 1 -40.35 7.18 2.12
N ASP A 2 -39.58 6.88 1.10
CA ASP A 2 -38.89 5.61 0.99
C ASP A 2 -37.72 5.57 1.95
N TRP A 3 -37.94 4.91 3.05
CA TRP A 3 -36.89 4.51 3.94
C TRP A 3 -36.22 3.29 3.32
N SER A 4 -35.20 3.51 2.53
CA SER A 4 -34.32 2.44 2.10
C SER A 4 -33.58 1.93 3.33
N SER A 5 -34.06 0.83 3.87
CA SER A 5 -33.44 0.13 5.01
C SER A 5 -32.15 -0.57 4.67
N ASP A 6 -31.61 -0.31 3.48
CA ASP A 6 -30.43 -0.98 2.95
C ASP A 6 -29.17 -0.13 3.06
N VAL A 7 -29.04 0.66 4.11
CA VAL A 7 -27.71 1.17 4.46
C VAL A 7 -26.97 0.07 5.20
N CYS A 8 -26.36 -0.84 4.43
CA CYS A 8 -25.40 -1.76 4.98
C CYS A 8 -24.32 -0.96 5.72
N SER A 9 -24.23 -1.17 7.01
CA SER A 9 -23.29 -0.49 7.91
C SER A 9 -21.80 -0.79 7.63
N SER A 10 -21.52 -1.54 6.57
CA SER A 10 -20.16 -1.97 6.19
C SER A 10 -19.36 -0.95 5.38
N ASP A 11 -20.03 0.03 4.75
CA ASP A 11 -19.37 0.99 3.87
C ASP A 11 -19.17 2.38 4.49
N LEU A 12 -19.59 2.57 5.73
CA LEU A 12 -19.48 3.84 6.42
C LEU A 12 -18.13 4.01 7.10
N LYS A 13 -17.45 5.08 6.78
CA LYS A 13 -16.20 5.47 7.42
C LYS A 13 -16.47 6.40 8.60
N ASP A 14 -15.58 6.40 9.57
CA ASP A 14 -15.60 7.35 10.67
C ASP A 14 -15.62 8.78 10.14
N GLY A 15 -16.66 9.53 10.53
CA GLY A 15 -16.83 10.91 10.13
C GLY A 15 -17.77 11.14 8.96
N ASP A 16 -18.46 10.09 8.46
CA ASP A 16 -19.48 10.27 7.43
C ASP A 16 -20.78 10.83 8.05
N LEU A 17 -21.38 11.78 7.32
CA LEU A 17 -22.65 12.40 7.70
C LEU A 17 -23.80 11.59 7.10
N LEU A 18 -24.67 11.14 7.96
CA LEU A 18 -25.87 10.39 7.58
C LEU A 18 -27.12 11.04 8.13
N GLU A 19 -28.14 11.11 7.30
CA GLU A 19 -29.48 11.41 7.74
C GLU A 19 -30.21 10.12 8.11
N VAL A 20 -30.60 10.01 9.37
CA VAL A 20 -31.34 8.87 9.90
C VAL A 20 -32.63 9.32 10.58
N ALA A 21 -33.57 8.40 10.74
CA ALA A 21 -34.77 8.70 11.48
C ALA A 21 -34.45 9.17 12.92
N PRO A 22 -35.10 10.22 13.42
CA PRO A 22 -34.82 10.74 14.77
C PRO A 22 -34.99 9.68 15.86
N GLY A 23 -35.93 8.78 15.72
CA GLY A 23 -36.16 7.67 16.66
C GLY A 23 -35.03 6.64 16.64
N TYR A 24 -34.56 6.29 15.48
CA TYR A 24 -33.42 5.36 15.33
C TYR A 24 -32.10 5.94 15.88
N ALA A 25 -31.86 7.19 15.59
CA ALA A 25 -30.68 7.90 16.13
C ALA A 25 -30.73 7.95 17.66
N ARG A 26 -31.89 8.35 18.21
CA ARG A 26 -32.05 8.54 19.65
C ARG A 26 -32.06 7.23 20.43
N ASN A 27 -32.67 6.16 19.88
CA ASN A 27 -32.85 4.91 20.60
C ASN A 27 -31.74 3.90 20.40
N TYR A 28 -30.98 4.01 19.30
CA TYR A 28 -29.95 3.03 18.94
C TYR A 28 -28.56 3.64 18.71
N LEU A 29 -28.45 4.62 17.81
CA LEU A 29 -27.14 5.12 17.40
C LEU A 29 -26.42 5.93 18.49
N LEU A 30 -27.13 6.80 19.18
CA LEU A 30 -26.55 7.62 20.25
C LEU A 30 -26.25 6.82 21.52
N PRO A 31 -27.12 5.94 22.03
CA PRO A 31 -26.85 5.14 23.22
C PRO A 31 -25.71 4.12 23.01
N THR A 32 -25.58 3.57 21.81
CA THR A 32 -24.52 2.61 21.47
C THR A 32 -23.19 3.28 21.13
N GLY A 33 -23.14 4.60 21.07
CA GLY A 33 -21.93 5.36 20.72
C GLY A 33 -21.47 5.20 19.26
N LYS A 34 -22.33 4.66 18.39
CA LYS A 34 -22.02 4.47 16.97
C LYS A 34 -22.18 5.76 16.15
N ALA A 35 -22.90 6.74 16.65
CA ALA A 35 -23.07 8.04 16.03
C ALA A 35 -23.08 9.15 17.07
N VAL A 36 -22.73 10.35 16.64
CA VAL A 36 -22.72 11.57 17.45
C VAL A 36 -23.62 12.59 16.77
N PRO A 37 -24.44 13.35 17.51
CA PRO A 37 -25.27 14.38 16.92
C PRO A 37 -24.39 15.43 16.22
N VAL A 38 -24.81 15.85 15.04
CA VAL A 38 -24.09 16.85 14.25
C VAL A 38 -24.19 18.20 14.91
N THR A 39 -23.09 18.66 15.45
CA THR A 39 -22.93 20.03 15.96
C THR A 39 -21.86 20.77 15.15
N PRO A 40 -21.89 22.10 15.08
CA PRO A 40 -20.87 22.86 14.35
C PRO A 40 -19.43 22.54 14.79
N SER A 41 -19.24 22.23 16.07
CA SER A 41 -17.95 21.82 16.61
C SER A 41 -17.50 20.45 16.10
N VAL A 42 -18.43 19.50 16.03
CA VAL A 42 -18.15 18.15 15.50
C VAL A 42 -17.83 18.20 14.01
N LEU A 43 -18.54 19.01 13.23
CA LEU A 43 -18.24 19.21 11.82
C LEU A 43 -16.83 19.72 11.61
N ARG A 44 -16.40 20.74 12.37
CA ARG A 44 -15.03 21.26 12.30
C ARG A 44 -13.98 20.21 12.67
N GLN A 45 -14.26 19.36 13.65
CA GLN A 45 -13.37 18.27 14.02
C GLN A 45 -13.24 17.23 12.91
N VAL A 46 -14.36 16.87 12.27
CA VAL A 46 -14.37 15.91 11.15
C VAL A 46 -13.62 16.49 9.95
N GLU A 47 -13.87 17.74 9.59
CA GLU A 47 -13.15 18.42 8.52
C GLU A 47 -11.64 18.48 8.81
N HIS A 48 -11.26 18.81 10.04
CA HIS A 48 -9.85 18.85 10.43
C HIS A 48 -9.17 17.48 10.40
N ARG A 49 -9.89 16.40 10.81
CA ARG A 49 -9.40 15.02 10.68
C ARG A 49 -9.22 14.63 9.22
N ARG A 50 -10.23 14.89 8.38
CA ARG A 50 -10.16 14.61 6.94
C ARG A 50 -9.04 15.37 6.25
N ALA A 51 -8.85 16.64 6.61
CA ALA A 51 -7.75 17.43 6.08
C ALA A 51 -6.38 16.85 6.49
N LYS A 52 -6.21 16.47 7.76
CA LYS A 52 -4.97 15.81 8.22
C LYS A 52 -4.73 14.45 7.58
N GLU A 53 -5.77 13.66 7.40
CA GLU A 53 -5.64 12.36 6.72
C GLU A 53 -5.28 12.54 5.25
N ALA A 54 -5.91 13.49 4.57
CA ALA A 54 -5.58 13.83 3.19
C ALA A 54 -4.13 14.33 3.06
N GLU A 55 -3.67 15.17 3.99
CA GLU A 55 -2.29 15.65 4.03
C GLU A 55 -1.30 14.50 4.26
N ARG A 56 -1.59 13.61 5.22
CA ARG A 56 -0.76 12.40 5.46
C ARG A 56 -0.71 11.50 4.23
N GLN A 57 -1.85 11.24 3.60
CA GLN A 57 -1.89 10.43 2.39
C GLN A 57 -1.14 11.09 1.24
N ALA A 58 -1.25 12.40 1.08
CA ALA A 58 -0.51 13.14 0.08
C ALA A 58 1.01 13.08 0.34
N ALA A 59 1.45 13.20 1.59
CA ALA A 59 2.85 13.05 1.96
C ALA A 59 3.36 11.63 1.66
N LEU A 60 2.62 10.59 2.05
CA LEU A 60 2.98 9.21 1.77
C LEU A 60 3.03 8.91 0.25
N LYS A 61 2.09 9.46 -0.52
CA LYS A 61 2.13 9.36 -1.99
C LYS A 61 3.35 10.07 -2.57
N ALA A 62 3.68 11.26 -2.08
CA ALA A 62 4.85 12.00 -2.54
C ALA A 62 6.15 11.23 -2.24
N GLU A 63 6.27 10.63 -1.05
CA GLU A 63 7.41 9.77 -0.70
C GLU A 63 7.47 8.52 -1.58
N ALA A 64 6.33 7.87 -1.84
CA ALA A 64 6.27 6.70 -2.71
C ALA A 64 6.67 7.04 -4.15
N VAL A 65 6.24 8.19 -4.67
CA VAL A 65 6.64 8.66 -6.00
C VAL A 65 8.13 8.98 -6.06
N ALA A 66 8.66 9.65 -5.05
CA ALA A 66 10.10 9.94 -4.97
C ALA A 66 10.92 8.65 -4.90
N PHE A 67 10.44 7.66 -4.17
CA PHE A 67 11.09 6.36 -4.08
C PHE A 67 11.01 5.57 -5.40
N ARG A 68 9.87 5.63 -6.09
CA ARG A 68 9.73 5.09 -7.44
C ARG A 68 10.75 5.71 -8.39
N THR A 69 10.88 7.03 -8.40
CA THR A 69 11.86 7.72 -9.24
C THR A 69 13.30 7.31 -8.91
N ALA A 70 13.62 7.09 -7.64
CA ALA A 70 14.92 6.57 -7.22
C ALA A 70 15.16 5.14 -7.75
N LEU A 71 14.16 4.27 -7.69
CA LEU A 71 14.24 2.92 -8.26
C LEU A 71 14.36 2.94 -9.79
N ASP A 72 13.63 3.80 -10.47
CA ASP A 72 13.72 3.98 -11.92
C ASP A 72 15.11 4.50 -12.33
N THR A 73 15.75 5.32 -11.50
CA THR A 73 17.12 5.82 -11.75
C THR A 73 18.17 4.71 -11.61
N ILE A 74 17.97 3.78 -10.67
CA ILE A 74 18.84 2.61 -10.50
C ILE A 74 18.66 1.65 -11.69
N GLY A 75 17.44 1.55 -12.21
CA GLY A 75 17.05 0.88 -13.46
C GLY A 75 17.32 -0.62 -13.49
N ARG A 76 18.46 -1.08 -13.00
CA ARG A 76 18.87 -2.49 -13.01
C ARG A 76 19.50 -2.87 -11.68
N LEU A 77 18.95 -3.89 -11.06
CA LEU A 77 19.52 -4.54 -9.89
C LEU A 77 20.19 -5.85 -10.34
N SER A 78 21.47 -6.02 -10.07
CA SER A 78 22.18 -7.25 -10.37
C SER A 78 22.29 -8.12 -9.14
N ILE A 79 21.85 -9.37 -9.26
CA ILE A 79 22.01 -10.39 -8.22
C ILE A 79 22.97 -11.48 -8.70
N ARG A 80 23.91 -11.83 -7.85
CA ARG A 80 24.83 -12.95 -8.11
C ARG A 80 24.35 -14.17 -7.33
N LYS A 81 24.02 -15.23 -8.04
CA LYS A 81 23.66 -16.53 -7.44
C LYS A 81 24.46 -17.63 -8.10
N GLN A 82 24.77 -18.68 -7.33
CA GLN A 82 25.45 -19.85 -7.87
C GLN A 82 24.57 -20.55 -8.90
N THR A 83 25.17 -20.87 -10.04
CA THR A 83 24.49 -21.56 -11.13
C THR A 83 25.12 -22.92 -11.38
N GLY A 84 24.29 -23.88 -11.76
CA GLY A 84 24.74 -25.13 -12.33
C GLY A 84 25.21 -24.99 -13.78
N GLY A 85 25.84 -26.01 -14.32
CA GLY A 85 26.45 -26.01 -15.66
C GLY A 85 25.51 -25.65 -16.83
N ASP A 86 24.20 -25.70 -16.61
CA ASP A 86 23.17 -25.39 -17.63
C ASP A 86 22.54 -23.99 -17.46
N GLY A 87 23.16 -23.11 -16.66
CA GLY A 87 22.58 -21.78 -16.38
C GLY A 87 21.33 -21.82 -15.48
N VAL A 88 21.09 -22.95 -14.84
CA VAL A 88 20.02 -23.10 -13.84
C VAL A 88 20.57 -22.68 -12.49
N LEU A 89 19.82 -21.85 -11.78
CA LEU A 89 20.16 -21.38 -10.44
C LEU A 89 20.11 -22.53 -9.43
N PHE A 90 21.11 -22.61 -8.55
CA PHE A 90 20.99 -23.41 -7.33
C PHE A 90 20.08 -22.69 -6.33
N GLY A 91 18.78 -22.96 -6.43
CA GLY A 91 17.75 -22.29 -5.64
C GLY A 91 16.98 -21.22 -6.44
N THR A 92 16.00 -20.63 -5.80
CA THR A 92 15.18 -19.57 -6.38
C THR A 92 15.62 -18.21 -5.85
N VAL A 93 15.37 -17.15 -6.61
CA VAL A 93 15.49 -15.78 -6.09
C VAL A 93 14.27 -15.52 -5.21
N THR A 94 14.50 -15.17 -3.97
CA THR A 94 13.43 -14.89 -3.02
C THR A 94 13.14 -13.40 -2.91
N ASN A 95 11.94 -13.07 -2.45
CA ASN A 95 11.55 -11.69 -2.15
C ASN A 95 12.53 -11.03 -1.14
N ALA A 96 13.12 -11.84 -0.24
CA ALA A 96 14.10 -11.36 0.73
C ALA A 96 15.41 -10.90 0.07
N ASP A 97 15.91 -11.67 -0.92
CA ASP A 97 17.13 -11.30 -1.65
C ASP A 97 16.96 -9.96 -2.39
N VAL A 98 15.79 -9.77 -2.99
CA VAL A 98 15.46 -8.52 -3.70
C VAL A 98 15.27 -7.37 -2.73
N ALA A 99 14.63 -7.61 -1.58
CA ALA A 99 14.48 -6.59 -0.54
C ALA A 99 15.84 -6.09 -0.04
N GLU A 100 16.78 -7.00 0.23
CA GLU A 100 18.14 -6.68 0.68
C GLU A 100 18.92 -5.85 -0.37
N LEU A 101 18.78 -6.19 -1.66
CA LEU A 101 19.39 -5.43 -2.73
C LEU A 101 18.83 -4.02 -2.86
N ILE A 102 17.50 -3.88 -2.76
CA ILE A 102 16.85 -2.58 -2.80
C ILE A 102 17.24 -1.75 -1.58
N GLU A 103 17.32 -2.37 -0.41
CA GLU A 103 17.77 -1.71 0.82
C GLU A 103 19.22 -1.23 0.71
N ALA A 104 20.10 -2.06 0.15
CA ALA A 104 21.51 -1.68 -0.09
C ALA A 104 21.63 -0.52 -1.09
N ALA A 105 20.78 -0.48 -2.12
CA ALA A 105 20.80 0.54 -3.15
C ALA A 105 20.15 1.86 -2.72
N THR A 106 19.02 1.79 -2.00
CA THR A 106 18.21 2.96 -1.63
C THR A 106 18.36 3.38 -0.17
N LYS A 107 18.97 2.54 0.67
CA LYS A 107 19.08 2.69 2.13
C LYS A 107 17.72 2.80 2.84
N ARG A 108 16.68 2.24 2.24
CA ARG A 108 15.33 2.14 2.81
C ARG A 108 14.93 0.68 2.90
N SER A 109 14.44 0.26 4.06
CA SER A 109 13.91 -1.08 4.24
C SER A 109 12.53 -1.19 3.61
N LEU A 110 12.33 -2.25 2.84
CA LEU A 110 11.06 -2.64 2.24
C LEU A 110 10.60 -3.95 2.84
N ASP A 111 9.29 -4.05 3.03
CA ASP A 111 8.68 -5.31 3.41
C ASP A 111 8.71 -6.29 2.23
N ARG A 112 9.18 -7.51 2.48
CA ARG A 112 9.18 -8.59 1.47
C ARG A 112 7.79 -8.97 0.97
N ARG A 113 6.73 -8.53 1.66
CA ARG A 113 5.34 -8.72 1.25
C ARG A 113 4.92 -7.79 0.12
N ASP A 114 5.59 -6.64 0.01
CA ASP A 114 5.31 -5.63 -0.99
C ASP A 114 6.08 -5.88 -2.29
N ILE A 115 6.91 -6.91 -2.32
CA ILE A 115 7.73 -7.28 -3.48
C ILE A 115 7.14 -8.51 -4.15
N GLU A 116 6.75 -8.39 -5.40
CA GLU A 116 6.32 -9.49 -6.24
C GLU A 116 7.45 -9.89 -7.19
N VAL A 117 8.11 -11.01 -6.86
CA VAL A 117 9.15 -11.59 -7.69
C VAL A 117 8.55 -12.73 -8.50
N PRO A 118 8.70 -12.78 -9.83
CA PRO A 118 8.34 -13.94 -10.61
C PRO A 118 9.25 -15.12 -10.26
N GLU A 119 8.81 -16.34 -10.58
CA GLU A 119 9.64 -17.53 -10.38
C GLU A 119 10.90 -17.47 -11.26
N VAL A 120 12.05 -17.29 -10.64
CA VAL A 120 13.35 -17.18 -11.30
C VAL A 120 14.16 -18.44 -11.04
N HIS A 121 14.33 -19.27 -12.07
CA HIS A 121 15.13 -20.49 -12.01
C HIS A 121 16.37 -20.46 -12.92
N ARG A 122 16.49 -19.44 -13.76
CA ARG A 122 17.59 -19.32 -14.72
C ARG A 122 18.22 -17.92 -14.66
N VAL A 123 19.45 -17.83 -15.14
CA VAL A 123 20.09 -16.54 -15.36
C VAL A 123 19.36 -15.76 -16.45
N GLY A 124 19.18 -14.47 -16.25
CA GLY A 124 18.49 -13.60 -17.20
C GLY A 124 17.95 -12.33 -16.56
N ASN A 125 17.26 -11.55 -17.39
CA ASN A 125 16.62 -10.31 -16.96
C ASN A 125 15.15 -10.58 -16.63
N TYR A 126 14.76 -10.23 -15.43
CA TYR A 126 13.42 -10.38 -14.92
C TYR A 126 12.88 -9.03 -14.45
N LYS A 127 11.58 -8.84 -14.57
CA LYS A 127 10.91 -7.65 -14.04
C LYS A 127 10.31 -7.98 -12.68
N VAL A 128 10.67 -7.21 -11.69
CA VAL A 128 10.15 -7.30 -10.32
C VAL A 128 9.23 -6.12 -10.07
N GLN A 129 8.06 -6.39 -9.53
CA GLN A 129 7.12 -5.35 -9.13
C GLN A 129 7.22 -5.11 -7.63
N VAL A 130 7.38 -3.85 -7.27
CA VAL A 130 7.48 -3.40 -5.88
C VAL A 130 6.28 -2.50 -5.59
N LYS A 131 5.43 -2.92 -4.68
CA LYS A 131 4.27 -2.15 -4.22
C LYS A 131 4.73 -1.19 -3.12
N LEU A 132 4.89 0.06 -3.44
CA LEU A 132 5.28 1.10 -2.47
C LEU A 132 4.07 1.71 -1.77
N HIS A 133 2.94 1.73 -2.45
CA HIS A 133 1.67 2.25 -1.96
C HIS A 133 0.54 1.56 -2.73
N PRO A 134 -0.68 1.47 -2.20
CA PRO A 134 -1.83 0.87 -2.90
C PRO A 134 -2.07 1.41 -4.32
N GLU A 135 -1.66 2.66 -4.55
CA GLU A 135 -1.79 3.33 -5.85
C GLU A 135 -0.46 3.46 -6.62
N VAL A 136 0.68 3.10 -6.01
CA VAL A 136 2.02 3.30 -6.61
C VAL A 136 2.77 1.98 -6.65
N VAL A 137 2.96 1.46 -7.85
CA VAL A 137 3.78 0.28 -8.13
C VAL A 137 5.02 0.72 -8.91
N ALA A 138 6.19 0.26 -8.48
CA ALA A 138 7.44 0.45 -9.20
C ALA A 138 7.85 -0.86 -9.90
N GLU A 139 8.30 -0.77 -11.13
CA GLU A 139 8.89 -1.89 -11.86
C GLU A 139 10.41 -1.74 -11.88
N VAL A 140 11.12 -2.77 -11.44
CA VAL A 140 12.58 -2.79 -11.42
C VAL A 140 13.07 -3.99 -12.22
N SER A 141 14.05 -3.77 -13.09
CA SER A 141 14.68 -4.85 -13.84
C SER A 141 15.73 -5.56 -12.97
N LEU A 142 15.54 -6.84 -12.72
CA LEU A 142 16.46 -7.69 -12.00
C LEU A 142 17.30 -8.48 -13.00
N GLU A 143 18.61 -8.28 -12.99
CA GLU A 143 19.57 -9.05 -13.75
C GLU A 143 20.18 -10.14 -12.86
N VAL A 144 19.91 -11.37 -13.19
CA VAL A 144 20.45 -12.52 -12.46
C VAL A 144 21.68 -13.03 -13.19
N VAL A 145 22.82 -12.89 -12.53
CA VAL A 145 24.12 -13.32 -13.05
C VAL A 145 24.58 -14.56 -12.30
N GLY A 146 25.00 -15.57 -13.06
CA GLY A 146 25.63 -16.78 -12.51
C GLY A 146 27.03 -16.48 -11.97
N SER A 147 27.32 -17.00 -10.79
CA SER A 147 28.66 -16.98 -10.21
C SER A 147 29.30 -18.34 -10.33
#